data_4f9f1c02737d80a3a7c443f71c79490f
#
_entry.id   4f9f1c02737d80a3a7c443f71c79490f
#
_cell.length_a   1.000
_cell.length_b   1.000
_cell.length_c   1.000
_cell.angle_alpha   90.00
_cell.angle_beta   90.00
_cell.angle_gamma   90.00
#
_symmetry.space_group_name_H-M   'P 1'
#
loop_
_entity.id
_entity.type
_entity.pdbx_description
1 polymer ?
#
loop_
_entity_poly.entity_id
_entity_poly.type
_entity_poly.pdbx_seq_one_letter_code
_entity_poly.pdbx_strand_id
1 'polypeptide(L)'
;MKRAISNQYDQLYEKLKGYVAMLTFRYLNLCIKSEAASLIPVKVMIEGAPKNLEQVASCAKKDDYHIWIVPKYDDDIKAIMDGAARVHPEFKQKIDSFKIQSPDENMEMKEHDVRYIELTMPDVNDDRYDALKDAVDICYQECKTLMEAAIDKAKAEIAILSVGEPEEDIDGMKKVIDKLTQKTEEHRDKLRDQKLKDIEEAHNNWLNQINLI
;
A
#
# COMPACT_ATOMS: atom_id res chain seq x y z
N MET A 1 22.65 -27.53 16.89
CA MET A 1 21.89 -26.31 17.20
C MET A 1 20.52 -26.66 17.79
N LYS A 2 20.12 -26.07 18.91
CA LYS A 2 18.83 -26.32 19.57
C LYS A 2 17.65 -25.84 18.69
N ARG A 3 16.57 -26.62 18.63
CA ARG A 3 15.33 -26.25 17.92
C ARG A 3 14.76 -24.88 18.36
N ALA A 4 14.98 -24.51 19.63
CA ALA A 4 14.56 -23.23 20.19
C ALA A 4 15.25 -22.02 19.50
N ILE A 5 16.53 -22.15 19.16
CA ILE A 5 17.30 -21.10 18.47
C ILE A 5 16.76 -20.91 17.03
N SER A 6 16.49 -22.01 16.32
CA SER A 6 15.90 -21.96 14.99
C SER A 6 14.51 -21.27 15.01
N ASN A 7 13.68 -21.60 16.01
CA ASN A 7 12.36 -20.96 16.17
C ASN A 7 12.46 -19.44 16.39
N GLN A 8 13.48 -18.97 17.13
CA GLN A 8 13.70 -17.52 17.30
C GLN A 8 14.10 -16.83 16.01
N TYR A 9 14.92 -17.47 15.21
CA TYR A 9 15.25 -16.97 13.87
C TYR A 9 14.01 -16.88 12.98
N ASP A 10 13.18 -17.92 12.94
CA ASP A 10 11.96 -17.95 12.14
C ASP A 10 10.98 -16.85 12.58
N GLN A 11 10.83 -16.64 13.89
CA GLN A 11 10.00 -15.56 14.43
C GLN A 11 10.54 -14.17 14.07
N LEU A 12 11.87 -13.97 14.11
CA LEU A 12 12.48 -12.72 13.67
C LEU A 12 12.22 -12.49 12.19
N TYR A 13 12.44 -13.50 11.34
CA TYR A 13 12.21 -13.43 9.91
C TYR A 13 10.77 -12.99 9.58
N GLU A 14 9.77 -13.63 10.18
CA GLU A 14 8.37 -13.26 9.94
C GLU A 14 8.03 -11.85 10.44
N LYS A 15 8.58 -11.41 11.58
CA LYS A 15 8.39 -10.04 12.08
C LYS A 15 8.99 -9.01 11.13
N LEU A 16 10.23 -9.18 10.70
CA LEU A 16 10.90 -8.25 9.79
C LEU A 16 10.18 -8.16 8.46
N LYS A 17 9.76 -9.29 7.90
CA LYS A 17 8.92 -9.36 6.70
C LYS A 17 7.60 -8.62 6.88
N GLY A 18 6.94 -8.78 8.03
CA GLY A 18 5.71 -8.08 8.38
C GLY A 18 5.89 -6.56 8.46
N TYR A 19 6.97 -6.08 9.05
CA TYR A 19 7.24 -4.63 9.15
C TYR A 19 7.51 -4.00 7.78
N VAL A 20 8.25 -4.67 6.91
CA VAL A 20 8.47 -4.19 5.54
C VAL A 20 7.17 -4.21 4.72
N ALA A 21 6.34 -5.24 4.88
CA ALA A 21 5.02 -5.29 4.25
C ALA A 21 4.10 -4.15 4.73
N MET A 22 4.14 -3.85 6.03
CA MET A 22 3.41 -2.71 6.62
C MET A 22 3.89 -1.37 6.05
N LEU A 23 5.22 -1.18 5.93
CA LEU A 23 5.80 0.02 5.31
C LEU A 23 5.35 0.16 3.86
N THR A 24 5.40 -0.92 3.07
CA THR A 24 4.93 -0.94 1.68
C THR A 24 3.46 -0.51 1.60
N PHE A 25 2.61 -1.07 2.47
CA PHE A 25 1.19 -0.72 2.52
C PHE A 25 0.96 0.76 2.89
N ARG A 26 1.70 1.29 3.87
CA ARG A 26 1.62 2.72 4.24
C ARG A 26 2.03 3.61 3.07
N TYR A 27 3.10 3.25 2.33
CA TYR A 27 3.54 4.01 1.16
C TYR A 27 2.53 3.95 0.00
N LEU A 28 1.82 2.86 -0.18
CA LEU A 28 0.71 2.77 -1.14
C LEU A 28 -0.40 3.78 -0.81
N ASN A 29 -0.70 3.96 0.48
CA ASN A 29 -1.72 4.91 0.92
C ASN A 29 -1.31 6.40 0.79
N LEU A 30 -0.02 6.70 0.55
CA LEU A 30 0.45 8.04 0.18
C LEU A 30 0.19 8.36 -1.30
N CYS A 31 -0.95 8.07 -1.81
CA CYS A 31 -1.43 8.11 -3.18
C CYS A 31 -0.84 9.22 -4.07
N ILE A 32 0.25 8.92 -4.77
CA ILE A 32 0.93 9.85 -5.69
C ILE A 32 0.52 9.57 -7.13
N LYS A 33 0.39 8.28 -7.45
CA LYS A 33 -0.13 7.76 -8.71
C LYS A 33 -1.33 6.89 -8.42
N SER A 34 -2.22 6.77 -9.37
CA SER A 34 -3.42 5.94 -9.23
C SER A 34 -3.05 4.47 -9.17
N GLU A 35 -3.35 3.83 -8.05
CA GLU A 35 -3.19 2.40 -7.85
C GLU A 35 -4.46 1.81 -7.25
N ALA A 36 -5.05 0.81 -7.90
CA ALA A 36 -6.24 0.15 -7.38
C ALA A 36 -6.02 -0.44 -5.97
N ALA A 37 -4.78 -0.80 -5.64
CA ALA A 37 -4.40 -1.30 -4.32
C ALA A 37 -4.61 -0.27 -3.19
N SER A 38 -4.59 1.04 -3.47
CA SER A 38 -4.90 2.08 -2.49
C SER A 38 -6.35 2.03 -2.00
N LEU A 39 -7.24 1.40 -2.77
CA LEU A 39 -8.66 1.27 -2.44
C LEU A 39 -8.98 0.00 -1.62
N ILE A 40 -8.00 -0.88 -1.34
CA ILE A 40 -8.21 -2.09 -0.52
C ILE A 40 -8.82 -1.77 0.86
N PRO A 41 -8.44 -0.69 1.57
CA PRO A 41 -9.01 -0.36 2.87
C PRO A 41 -10.46 0.12 2.81
N VAL A 42 -10.99 0.45 1.62
CA VAL A 42 -12.32 1.04 1.46
C VAL A 42 -13.40 0.03 1.86
N LYS A 43 -14.23 0.43 2.83
CA LYS A 43 -15.42 -0.30 3.26
C LYS A 43 -16.66 0.44 2.80
N VAL A 44 -17.56 -0.27 2.14
CA VAL A 44 -18.84 0.24 1.63
C VAL A 44 -19.97 -0.27 2.50
N MET A 45 -20.80 0.62 3.02
CA MET A 45 -21.95 0.26 3.87
C MET A 45 -23.15 -0.07 2.99
N ILE A 46 -23.48 -1.34 2.85
CA ILE A 46 -24.67 -1.81 2.11
C ILE A 46 -25.63 -2.46 3.10
N GLU A 47 -26.85 -1.96 3.14
CA GLU A 47 -27.92 -2.45 4.06
C GLU A 47 -27.48 -2.53 5.52
N GLY A 48 -26.64 -1.56 5.95
CA GLY A 48 -26.12 -1.49 7.32
C GLY A 48 -24.95 -2.42 7.61
N ALA A 49 -24.46 -3.19 6.63
CA ALA A 49 -23.31 -4.09 6.78
C ALA A 49 -22.09 -3.57 5.98
N PRO A 50 -20.86 -3.61 6.56
CA PRO A 50 -19.65 -3.23 5.86
C PRO A 50 -19.23 -4.34 4.88
N LYS A 51 -19.09 -4.00 3.60
CA LYS A 51 -18.56 -4.86 2.54
C LYS A 51 -17.23 -4.30 2.03
N ASN A 52 -16.34 -5.16 1.56
CA ASN A 52 -15.14 -4.71 0.83
C ASN A 52 -15.55 -4.14 -0.52
N LEU A 53 -14.82 -3.14 -1.01
CA LEU A 53 -15.12 -2.50 -2.29
C LEU A 53 -15.19 -3.51 -3.44
N GLU A 54 -14.27 -4.48 -3.50
CA GLU A 54 -14.22 -5.55 -4.51
C GLU A 54 -15.48 -6.45 -4.56
N GLN A 55 -16.22 -6.51 -3.46
CA GLN A 55 -17.48 -7.27 -3.39
C GLN A 55 -18.64 -6.55 -4.09
N VAL A 56 -18.59 -5.22 -4.20
CA VAL A 56 -19.69 -4.37 -4.69
C VAL A 56 -19.34 -3.61 -5.97
N ALA A 57 -18.05 -3.53 -6.34
CA ALA A 57 -17.59 -2.82 -7.52
C ALA A 57 -16.34 -3.46 -8.13
N SER A 58 -16.03 -3.09 -9.36
CA SER A 58 -14.76 -3.36 -10.02
C SER A 58 -13.97 -2.06 -10.14
N CYS A 59 -12.65 -2.11 -9.87
CA CYS A 59 -11.78 -0.96 -9.96
C CYS A 59 -10.79 -1.15 -11.10
N ALA A 60 -10.59 -0.09 -11.91
CA ALA A 60 -9.63 -0.07 -13.00
C ALA A 60 -8.83 1.22 -12.97
N LYS A 61 -7.52 1.13 -13.18
CA LYS A 61 -6.68 2.29 -13.43
C LYS A 61 -6.99 2.81 -14.84
N LYS A 62 -7.38 4.09 -14.95
CA LYS A 62 -7.56 4.77 -16.24
C LYS A 62 -6.23 5.32 -16.75
N ASP A 63 -5.53 6.05 -15.89
CA ASP A 63 -4.22 6.66 -16.12
C ASP A 63 -3.52 6.88 -14.77
N ASP A 64 -2.41 7.62 -14.75
CA ASP A 64 -1.63 7.85 -13.52
C ASP A 64 -2.34 8.71 -12.47
N TYR A 65 -3.43 9.40 -12.82
CA TYR A 65 -4.15 10.31 -11.94
C TYR A 65 -5.61 9.92 -11.71
N HIS A 66 -6.14 8.93 -12.46
CA HIS A 66 -7.55 8.57 -12.41
C HIS A 66 -7.75 7.08 -12.19
N ILE A 67 -8.69 6.75 -11.30
CA ILE A 67 -9.21 5.41 -11.08
C ILE A 67 -10.70 5.42 -11.42
N TRP A 68 -11.15 4.41 -12.16
CA TRP A 68 -12.55 4.15 -12.37
C TRP A 68 -13.05 3.06 -11.42
N ILE A 69 -14.18 3.33 -10.78
CA ILE A 69 -14.91 2.37 -9.97
C ILE A 69 -16.24 2.11 -10.67
N VAL A 70 -16.43 0.90 -11.17
CA VAL A 70 -17.66 0.46 -11.83
C VAL A 70 -18.47 -0.33 -10.81
N PRO A 71 -19.59 0.19 -10.29
CA PRO A 71 -20.42 -0.50 -9.33
C PRO A 71 -21.11 -1.70 -9.97
N LYS A 72 -21.41 -2.74 -9.20
CA LYS A 72 -22.23 -3.86 -9.65
C LYS A 72 -23.71 -3.49 -9.77
N TYR A 73 -24.14 -2.56 -8.92
CA TYR A 73 -25.49 -1.99 -8.91
C TYR A 73 -25.41 -0.48 -8.79
N ASP A 74 -26.18 0.24 -9.60
CA ASP A 74 -26.19 1.70 -9.61
C ASP A 74 -26.63 2.32 -8.26
N ASP A 75 -27.48 1.61 -7.53
CA ASP A 75 -27.95 2.04 -6.21
C ASP A 75 -26.82 2.12 -5.17
N ASP A 76 -25.74 1.40 -5.38
CA ASP A 76 -24.57 1.37 -4.48
C ASP A 76 -23.61 2.56 -4.69
N ILE A 77 -23.77 3.35 -5.77
CA ILE A 77 -22.86 4.45 -6.13
C ILE A 77 -22.60 5.38 -4.95
N LYS A 78 -23.66 5.84 -4.27
CA LYS A 78 -23.52 6.75 -3.14
C LYS A 78 -22.74 6.12 -1.99
N ALA A 79 -23.05 4.87 -1.64
CA ALA A 79 -22.37 4.17 -0.55
C ALA A 79 -20.88 3.92 -0.88
N ILE A 80 -20.56 3.66 -2.15
CA ILE A 80 -19.17 3.52 -2.63
C ILE A 80 -18.43 4.86 -2.53
N MET A 81 -19.04 5.95 -2.97
CA MET A 81 -18.46 7.30 -2.86
C MET A 81 -18.19 7.68 -1.41
N ASP A 82 -19.15 7.45 -0.51
CA ASP A 82 -19.01 7.71 0.93
C ASP A 82 -17.90 6.84 1.54
N GLY A 83 -17.78 5.59 1.11
CA GLY A 83 -16.72 4.67 1.54
C GLY A 83 -15.34 5.13 1.08
N ALA A 84 -15.20 5.53 -0.18
CA ALA A 84 -13.97 6.06 -0.74
C ALA A 84 -13.54 7.37 -0.06
N ALA A 85 -14.48 8.30 0.18
CA ALA A 85 -14.21 9.58 0.85
C ALA A 85 -13.74 9.43 2.30
N ARG A 86 -14.11 8.35 2.99
CA ARG A 86 -13.62 8.09 4.37
C ARG A 86 -12.15 7.68 4.42
N VAL A 87 -11.67 7.02 3.37
CA VAL A 87 -10.28 6.53 3.29
C VAL A 87 -9.41 7.56 2.60
N HIS A 88 -9.93 8.16 1.54
CA HIS A 88 -9.24 9.12 0.67
C HIS A 88 -10.08 10.38 0.48
N PRO A 89 -10.21 11.23 1.52
CA PRO A 89 -10.97 12.46 1.43
C PRO A 89 -10.36 13.47 0.45
N GLU A 90 -9.08 13.30 0.11
CA GLU A 90 -8.35 14.14 -0.83
C GLU A 90 -8.71 13.90 -2.29
N PHE A 91 -9.32 12.75 -2.64
CA PHE A 91 -9.68 12.44 -4.02
C PHE A 91 -10.95 13.18 -4.44
N LYS A 92 -10.88 13.82 -5.59
CA LYS A 92 -12.09 14.34 -6.24
C LYS A 92 -12.87 13.18 -6.85
N GLN A 93 -14.18 13.19 -6.66
CA GLN A 93 -15.08 12.15 -7.15
C GLN A 93 -16.07 12.74 -8.15
N LYS A 94 -16.22 12.07 -9.30
CA LYS A 94 -17.18 12.42 -10.35
C LYS A 94 -17.93 11.17 -10.78
N ILE A 95 -19.23 11.26 -10.99
CA ILE A 95 -20.02 10.21 -11.63
C ILE A 95 -20.06 10.52 -13.11
N ASP A 96 -19.78 9.51 -13.94
CA ASP A 96 -19.86 9.58 -15.39
C ASP A 96 -20.41 8.25 -15.94
N SER A 97 -20.61 8.16 -17.26
CA SER A 97 -21.08 6.94 -17.92
C SER A 97 -20.39 6.74 -19.26
N PHE A 98 -20.29 5.50 -19.65
CA PHE A 98 -19.89 5.12 -21.01
C PHE A 98 -20.87 4.09 -21.56
N LYS A 99 -20.94 4.04 -22.89
CA LYS A 99 -21.83 3.13 -23.60
C LYS A 99 -21.11 1.85 -23.97
N ILE A 100 -21.71 0.72 -23.68
CA ILE A 100 -21.26 -0.59 -24.13
C ILE A 100 -22.31 -1.23 -25.03
N GLN A 101 -21.88 -2.04 -25.97
CA GLN A 101 -22.76 -2.92 -26.72
C GLN A 101 -22.65 -4.34 -26.16
N SER A 102 -23.77 -4.89 -25.75
CA SER A 102 -23.85 -6.28 -25.29
C SER A 102 -25.07 -6.98 -25.90
N PRO A 103 -24.98 -8.30 -26.14
CA PRO A 103 -26.12 -9.07 -26.63
C PRO A 103 -27.21 -9.13 -25.54
N ASP A 104 -28.46 -8.93 -25.95
CA ASP A 104 -29.63 -9.18 -25.11
C ASP A 104 -29.99 -10.68 -25.08
N GLU A 105 -31.12 -11.01 -24.45
CA GLU A 105 -31.64 -12.38 -24.36
C GLU A 105 -31.92 -13.01 -25.74
N ASN A 106 -32.11 -12.21 -26.78
CA ASN A 106 -32.34 -12.63 -28.16
C ASN A 106 -31.08 -12.62 -29.01
N MET A 107 -29.89 -12.42 -28.40
CA MET A 107 -28.60 -12.27 -29.11
C MET A 107 -28.51 -11.03 -30.01
N GLU A 108 -29.39 -10.04 -29.84
CA GLU A 108 -29.31 -8.75 -30.49
C GLU A 108 -28.41 -7.81 -29.71
N MET A 109 -27.47 -7.13 -30.42
CA MET A 109 -26.58 -6.15 -29.81
C MET A 109 -27.36 -4.91 -29.40
N LYS A 110 -27.42 -4.65 -28.09
CA LYS A 110 -28.04 -3.43 -27.51
C LYS A 110 -27.00 -2.58 -26.84
N GLU A 111 -27.25 -1.29 -26.94
CA GLU A 111 -26.42 -0.28 -26.26
C GLU A 111 -26.94 -0.08 -24.83
N HIS A 112 -26.01 -0.17 -23.86
CA HIS A 112 -26.29 0.04 -22.45
C HIS A 112 -25.35 1.11 -21.89
N ASP A 113 -25.89 2.02 -21.09
CA ASP A 113 -25.10 2.97 -20.33
C ASP A 113 -24.58 2.31 -19.05
N VAL A 114 -23.26 2.30 -18.88
CA VAL A 114 -22.61 1.83 -17.66
C VAL A 114 -22.12 3.05 -16.88
N ARG A 115 -22.68 3.26 -15.69
CA ARG A 115 -22.26 4.34 -14.80
C ARG A 115 -21.01 3.93 -14.03
N TYR A 116 -20.12 4.89 -13.81
CA TYR A 116 -18.90 4.68 -13.03
C TYR A 116 -18.59 5.92 -12.18
N ILE A 117 -17.78 5.71 -11.17
CA ILE A 117 -17.20 6.77 -10.34
C ILE A 117 -15.77 6.96 -10.79
N GLU A 118 -15.40 8.16 -11.22
CA GLU A 118 -14.03 8.55 -11.47
C GLU A 118 -13.46 9.19 -10.21
N LEU A 119 -12.39 8.60 -9.69
CA LEU A 119 -11.57 9.19 -8.63
C LEU A 119 -10.39 9.89 -9.27
N THR A 120 -10.20 11.18 -8.99
CA THR A 120 -9.06 11.96 -9.45
C THR A 120 -8.10 12.21 -8.29
N MET A 121 -6.84 11.81 -8.46
CA MET A 121 -5.76 12.10 -7.51
C MET A 121 -5.51 13.61 -7.48
N PRO A 122 -5.24 14.20 -6.30
CA PRO A 122 -4.82 15.60 -6.23
C PRO A 122 -3.38 15.75 -6.76
N ASP A 123 -3.11 16.91 -7.36
CA ASP A 123 -1.78 17.28 -7.80
C ASP A 123 -0.78 17.32 -6.62
N VAL A 124 0.49 17.04 -6.91
CA VAL A 124 1.57 17.17 -5.92
C VAL A 124 2.15 18.58 -6.05
N ASN A 125 1.41 19.58 -5.53
CA ASN A 125 1.88 20.95 -5.38
C ASN A 125 2.93 21.06 -4.26
N ASP A 126 3.49 22.27 -4.02
CA ASP A 126 4.55 22.48 -3.04
C ASP A 126 4.15 22.02 -1.63
N ASP A 127 2.98 22.41 -1.14
CA ASP A 127 2.49 22.04 0.20
C ASP A 127 2.35 20.53 0.35
N ARG A 128 1.80 19.88 -0.69
CA ARG A 128 1.61 18.42 -0.69
C ARG A 128 2.93 17.67 -0.85
N TYR A 129 3.87 18.22 -1.61
CA TYR A 129 5.22 17.68 -1.76
C TYR A 129 5.92 17.56 -0.42
N ASP A 130 5.94 18.65 0.37
CA ASP A 130 6.57 18.65 1.69
C ASP A 130 5.85 17.71 2.66
N ALA A 131 4.51 17.74 2.71
CA ALA A 131 3.72 16.84 3.56
C ALA A 131 3.93 15.35 3.23
N LEU A 132 4.04 15.01 1.93
CA LEU A 132 4.31 13.63 1.52
C LEU A 132 5.71 13.16 1.92
N LYS A 133 6.73 14.02 1.80
CA LYS A 133 8.10 13.70 2.24
C LYS A 133 8.15 13.46 3.75
N ASP A 134 7.52 14.33 4.52
CA ASP A 134 7.43 14.17 5.98
C ASP A 134 6.72 12.86 6.35
N ALA A 135 5.63 12.52 5.66
CA ALA A 135 4.90 11.27 5.88
C ALA A 135 5.74 10.03 5.52
N VAL A 136 6.55 10.10 4.45
CA VAL A 136 7.50 9.02 4.09
C VAL A 136 8.52 8.82 5.22
N ASP A 137 9.10 9.91 5.74
CA ASP A 137 10.11 9.84 6.79
C ASP A 137 9.53 9.35 8.11
N ILE A 138 8.33 9.76 8.48
CA ILE A 138 7.63 9.25 9.67
C ILE A 138 7.43 7.73 9.57
N CYS A 139 6.86 7.24 8.46
CA CYS A 139 6.64 5.81 8.24
C CYS A 139 7.95 5.01 8.25
N TYR A 140 9.01 5.56 7.66
CA TYR A 140 10.33 4.95 7.65
C TYR A 140 10.92 4.81 9.05
N GLN A 141 10.89 5.88 9.86
CA GLN A 141 11.44 5.87 11.22
C GLN A 141 10.67 4.91 12.14
N GLU A 142 9.35 4.84 12.03
CA GLU A 142 8.55 3.87 12.77
C GLU A 142 8.92 2.43 12.39
N CYS A 143 9.04 2.13 11.09
CA CYS A 143 9.47 0.81 10.62
C CYS A 143 10.87 0.46 11.12
N LYS A 144 11.82 1.40 11.04
CA LYS A 144 13.19 1.25 11.54
C LYS A 144 13.21 0.89 13.02
N THR A 145 12.51 1.66 13.84
CA THR A 145 12.44 1.44 15.31
C THR A 145 11.87 0.05 15.65
N LEU A 146 10.80 -0.37 14.95
CA LEU A 146 10.21 -1.69 15.16
C LEU A 146 11.16 -2.83 14.77
N MET A 147 11.90 -2.65 13.66
CA MET A 147 12.90 -3.62 13.20
C MET A 147 14.05 -3.74 14.20
N GLU A 148 14.63 -2.61 14.64
CA GLU A 148 15.73 -2.57 15.61
C GLU A 148 15.32 -3.27 16.91
N ALA A 149 14.16 -2.94 17.46
CA ALA A 149 13.64 -3.56 18.68
C ALA A 149 13.45 -5.09 18.54
N ALA A 150 12.98 -5.56 17.36
CA ALA A 150 12.80 -6.99 17.12
C ALA A 150 14.14 -7.71 16.97
N ILE A 151 15.14 -7.11 16.33
CA ILE A 151 16.48 -7.64 16.14
C ILE A 151 17.19 -7.76 17.50
N ASP A 152 17.18 -6.70 18.30
CA ASP A 152 17.81 -6.68 19.63
C ASP A 152 17.20 -7.73 20.54
N LYS A 153 15.87 -7.83 20.56
CA LYS A 153 15.16 -8.86 21.31
C LYS A 153 15.58 -10.27 20.88
N ALA A 154 15.61 -10.55 19.58
CA ALA A 154 15.97 -11.86 19.06
C ALA A 154 17.44 -12.19 19.38
N LYS A 155 18.36 -11.24 19.22
CA LYS A 155 19.78 -11.41 19.57
C LYS A 155 19.94 -11.74 21.07
N ALA A 156 19.23 -11.06 21.96
CA ALA A 156 19.26 -11.32 23.39
C ALA A 156 18.70 -12.71 23.76
N GLU A 157 17.56 -13.09 23.18
CA GLU A 157 16.94 -14.42 23.41
C GLU A 157 17.83 -15.56 22.89
N ILE A 158 18.42 -15.38 21.70
CA ILE A 158 19.35 -16.37 21.13
C ILE A 158 20.60 -16.48 21.99
N ALA A 159 21.16 -15.38 22.51
CA ALA A 159 22.31 -15.43 23.40
C ALA A 159 22.03 -16.25 24.67
N ILE A 160 20.85 -16.11 25.26
CA ILE A 160 20.42 -16.91 26.42
C ILE A 160 20.30 -18.40 26.05
N LEU A 161 19.65 -18.71 24.94
CA LEU A 161 19.41 -20.07 24.47
C LEU A 161 20.69 -20.78 24.04
N SER A 162 21.70 -20.02 23.65
CA SER A 162 23.00 -20.53 23.17
C SER A 162 23.95 -20.98 24.28
N VAL A 163 23.56 -20.79 25.54
CA VAL A 163 24.41 -21.24 26.67
C VAL A 163 24.63 -22.76 26.60
N GLY A 164 25.90 -23.15 26.48
CA GLY A 164 26.31 -24.55 26.35
C GLY A 164 26.27 -25.14 24.93
N GLU A 165 25.99 -24.32 23.93
CA GLU A 165 26.17 -24.73 22.52
C GLU A 165 27.60 -24.54 22.03
N PRO A 166 28.06 -25.27 21.00
CA PRO A 166 29.36 -25.05 20.37
C PRO A 166 29.50 -23.62 19.82
N GLU A 167 30.69 -23.03 19.98
CA GLU A 167 30.94 -21.63 19.53
C GLU A 167 30.73 -21.46 18.02
N GLU A 168 31.08 -22.48 17.23
CA GLU A 168 30.88 -22.50 15.78
C GLU A 168 29.38 -22.35 15.39
N ASP A 169 28.48 -23.02 16.12
CA ASP A 169 27.03 -22.95 15.91
C ASP A 169 26.49 -21.54 16.26
N ILE A 170 27.01 -20.95 17.34
CA ILE A 170 26.63 -19.61 17.80
C ILE A 170 27.06 -18.57 16.74
N ASP A 171 28.27 -18.63 16.27
CA ASP A 171 28.81 -17.71 15.26
C ASP A 171 28.13 -17.90 13.90
N GLY A 172 27.80 -19.12 13.54
CA GLY A 172 26.99 -19.42 12.38
C GLY A 172 25.63 -18.73 12.43
N MET A 173 24.94 -18.81 13.57
CA MET A 173 23.63 -18.17 13.76
C MET A 173 23.74 -16.64 13.74
N LYS A 174 24.72 -16.04 14.40
CA LYS A 174 24.95 -14.58 14.33
C LYS A 174 25.09 -14.11 12.88
N LYS A 175 25.92 -14.78 12.07
CA LYS A 175 26.10 -14.44 10.66
C LYS A 175 24.81 -14.54 9.85
N VAL A 176 23.96 -15.51 10.16
CA VAL A 176 22.65 -15.66 9.49
C VAL A 176 21.70 -14.52 9.85
N ILE A 177 21.66 -14.12 11.14
CA ILE A 177 20.86 -12.98 11.61
C ILE A 177 21.35 -11.68 10.98
N ASP A 178 22.67 -11.45 10.96
CA ASP A 178 23.23 -10.23 10.38
C ASP A 178 22.95 -10.12 8.89
N LYS A 179 23.01 -11.23 8.14
CA LYS A 179 22.60 -11.25 6.73
C LYS A 179 21.10 -10.96 6.53
N LEU A 180 20.24 -11.53 7.38
CA LEU A 180 18.82 -11.26 7.35
C LEU A 180 18.54 -9.78 7.62
N THR A 181 19.15 -9.23 8.66
CA THR A 181 19.07 -7.82 9.05
C THR A 181 19.47 -6.92 7.89
N GLN A 182 20.68 -7.10 7.37
CA GLN A 182 21.20 -6.31 6.25
C GLN A 182 20.26 -6.34 5.04
N LYS A 183 19.82 -7.54 4.62
CA LYS A 183 18.93 -7.69 3.46
C LYS A 183 17.58 -6.98 3.67
N THR A 184 17.07 -7.00 4.90
CA THR A 184 15.77 -6.38 5.20
C THR A 184 15.91 -4.86 5.30
N GLU A 185 17.02 -4.35 5.86
CA GLU A 185 17.33 -2.93 5.87
C GLU A 185 17.52 -2.36 4.46
N GLU A 186 18.27 -3.05 3.60
CA GLU A 186 18.43 -2.67 2.20
C GLU A 186 17.08 -2.61 1.46
N HIS A 187 16.17 -3.54 1.76
CA HIS A 187 14.83 -3.53 1.17
C HIS A 187 13.99 -2.34 1.68
N ARG A 188 14.00 -2.07 3.00
CA ARG A 188 13.34 -0.90 3.61
C ARG A 188 13.84 0.39 2.98
N ASP A 189 15.17 0.54 2.85
CA ASP A 189 15.80 1.76 2.33
C ASP A 189 15.46 1.98 0.85
N LYS A 190 15.46 0.91 0.04
CA LYS A 190 15.02 0.96 -1.36
C LYS A 190 13.55 1.40 -1.51
N LEU A 191 12.68 0.95 -0.63
CA LEU A 191 11.27 1.37 -0.64
C LEU A 191 11.14 2.87 -0.38
N ARG A 192 11.90 3.41 0.59
CA ARG A 192 11.94 4.84 0.89
C ARG A 192 12.44 5.64 -0.30
N ASP A 193 13.61 5.26 -0.83
CA ASP A 193 14.24 5.98 -1.94
C ASP A 193 13.34 6.00 -3.18
N GLN A 194 12.70 4.86 -3.50
CA GLN A 194 11.76 4.79 -4.61
C GLN A 194 10.55 5.70 -4.37
N LYS A 195 9.99 5.71 -3.16
CA LYS A 195 8.83 6.56 -2.84
C LYS A 195 9.17 8.05 -2.92
N LEU A 196 10.32 8.46 -2.40
CA LEU A 196 10.79 9.85 -2.51
C LEU A 196 10.99 10.26 -3.98
N LYS A 197 11.55 9.38 -4.79
CA LYS A 197 11.70 9.62 -6.23
C LYS A 197 10.35 9.78 -6.94
N ASP A 198 9.36 8.93 -6.62
CA ASP A 198 8.02 9.03 -7.20
C ASP A 198 7.33 10.36 -6.82
N ILE A 199 7.54 10.84 -5.58
CA ILE A 199 7.04 12.15 -5.11
C ILE A 199 7.69 13.29 -5.89
N GLU A 200 9.01 13.25 -6.06
CA GLU A 200 9.76 14.25 -6.80
C GLU A 200 9.34 14.30 -8.28
N GLU A 201 9.17 13.15 -8.92
CA GLU A 201 8.67 13.07 -10.30
C GLU A 201 7.27 13.68 -10.44
N ALA A 202 6.36 13.37 -9.51
CA ALA A 202 5.00 13.91 -9.54
C ALA A 202 4.97 15.42 -9.33
N HIS A 203 5.79 15.95 -8.42
CA HIS A 203 5.95 17.39 -8.18
C HIS A 203 6.53 18.10 -9.41
N ASN A 204 7.58 17.56 -10.02
CA ASN A 204 8.17 18.13 -11.24
C ASN A 204 7.17 18.15 -12.41
N ASN A 205 6.33 17.12 -12.53
CA ASN A 205 5.26 17.09 -13.53
C ASN A 205 4.24 18.21 -13.31
N TRP A 206 3.85 18.46 -12.06
CA TRP A 206 2.97 19.58 -11.71
C TRP A 206 3.63 20.93 -12.03
N LEU A 207 4.91 21.16 -11.65
CA LEU A 207 5.66 22.38 -11.97
C LEU A 207 5.73 22.64 -13.48
N ASN A 208 5.94 21.59 -14.28
CA ASN A 208 5.98 21.71 -15.73
C ASN A 208 4.61 22.13 -16.31
N GLN A 209 3.51 21.63 -15.73
CA GLN A 209 2.16 22.00 -16.19
C GLN A 209 1.85 23.48 -15.92
N ILE A 210 2.20 24.02 -14.75
CA ILE A 210 1.96 25.44 -14.42
C ILE A 210 2.87 26.39 -15.19
N ASN A 211 4.08 25.98 -15.59
CA ASN A 211 4.99 26.78 -16.41
C ASN A 211 4.64 26.83 -17.90
N LEU A 212 3.68 26.00 -18.36
CA LEU A 212 3.17 25.98 -19.72
C LEU A 212 1.93 26.87 -19.92
N ILE A 213 1.40 27.47 -18.85
CA ILE A 213 0.25 28.40 -18.82
C ILE A 213 0.78 29.82 -18.73
#